data_b94628a617c8db506a5abd84f38c2fea
#
_entry.id   b94628a617c8db506a5abd84f38c2fea
#
_cell.length_a   1.000
_cell.length_b   1.000
_cell.length_c   1.000
_cell.angle_alpha   90.00
_cell.angle_beta   90.00
_cell.angle_gamma   90.00
#
_symmetry.space_group_name_H-M   'P 1'
#
loop_
_entity.id
_entity.type
_entity.pdbx_description
1 polymer ?
#
loop_
_entity_poly.entity_id
_entity_poly.type
_entity_poly.pdbx_seq_one_letter_code
_entity_poly.pdbx_strand_id
1 'polypeptide(L)'
;MFDLKNPNGYGCIRLMSGARRRPYAFIATVAGKQKYIAAFETLYEAKIFQATYFADHHKDHHPFRRKSITFAELYFRWLPFHLNEGAELSESTKSSYENSFKHCAALYDRHFSDLEFLELQAVIDDMRNHQHLSYSSCKKVKNLLSLLYQYAIKSNICSTNYAALISIGKNHPIYPHHIISRQKINRLWHNVDVPGVDSVLILLYTGLRVSEMLQIEKKNINLRQRFIRITKSKTASGIRVVPIHPKIMPFILSRLSNPGIFLICDSSGRPYDYTRYRSSVWNKAMKLINGSNHTPHDTRHTVATLLDNAGANETAKRRILGHAGGDITERVYTHKGLRQLRKCIELLK
;
A
#
# COMPACT_ATOMS: atom_id res chain seq x y z
N MET A 1 1.15 -15.44 -15.59
CA MET A 1 0.14 -15.53 -14.49
C MET A 1 0.37 -16.87 -13.83
N PHE A 2 1.08 -16.92 -12.71
CA PHE A 2 1.38 -18.20 -12.05
C PHE A 2 0.12 -18.65 -11.32
N ASP A 3 -0.47 -19.76 -11.79
CA ASP A 3 -1.54 -20.46 -11.11
C ASP A 3 -0.96 -21.06 -9.82
N LEU A 4 -1.22 -20.42 -8.71
CA LEU A 4 -0.86 -20.93 -7.39
C LEU A 4 -1.82 -22.08 -7.09
N LYS A 5 -1.33 -23.31 -7.21
CA LYS A 5 -2.05 -24.49 -6.73
C LYS A 5 -2.30 -24.34 -5.24
N ASN A 6 -3.56 -24.40 -4.85
CA ASN A 6 -3.92 -24.53 -3.44
C ASN A 6 -3.41 -25.86 -2.90
N PRO A 7 -3.13 -25.95 -1.58
CA PRO A 7 -2.84 -27.22 -0.94
C PRO A 7 -3.89 -28.29 -1.26
N ASN A 8 -3.48 -29.55 -1.30
CA ASN A 8 -4.39 -30.66 -1.58
C ASN A 8 -5.57 -30.66 -0.60
N GLY A 9 -6.79 -30.81 -1.16
CA GLY A 9 -8.02 -30.81 -0.35
C GLY A 9 -8.69 -29.44 -0.18
N TYR A 10 -8.01 -28.32 -0.47
CA TYR A 10 -8.55 -26.96 -0.25
C TYR A 10 -9.54 -26.49 -1.32
N GLY A 11 -9.81 -27.27 -2.34
CA GLY A 11 -10.61 -26.83 -3.46
C GLY A 11 -9.92 -25.72 -4.28
N CYS A 12 -10.64 -25.15 -5.21
CA CYS A 12 -10.14 -24.07 -6.03
C CYS A 12 -11.18 -22.96 -6.21
N ILE A 13 -10.67 -21.73 -6.39
CA ILE A 13 -11.49 -20.61 -6.82
C ILE A 13 -11.20 -20.41 -8.32
N ARG A 14 -12.25 -20.48 -9.15
CA ARG A 14 -12.16 -20.26 -10.60
C ARG A 14 -12.85 -18.97 -10.99
N LEU A 15 -12.20 -18.21 -11.86
CA LEU A 15 -12.84 -17.09 -12.53
C LEU A 15 -13.69 -17.64 -13.68
N MET A 16 -14.99 -17.44 -13.59
CA MET A 16 -15.94 -17.88 -14.60
C MET A 16 -16.02 -16.87 -15.76
N SER A 17 -16.06 -17.35 -16.99
CA SER A 17 -16.16 -16.53 -18.19
C SER A 17 -17.54 -15.85 -18.35
N GLY A 18 -17.56 -14.72 -19.07
CA GLY A 18 -18.76 -13.93 -19.36
C GLY A 18 -19.04 -12.83 -18.32
N ALA A 19 -19.94 -11.89 -18.65
CA ALA A 19 -20.36 -10.79 -17.77
C ALA A 19 -21.27 -11.32 -16.65
N ARG A 20 -20.68 -11.73 -15.54
CA ARG A 20 -21.38 -12.29 -14.38
C ARG A 20 -21.27 -11.36 -13.19
N ARG A 21 -22.35 -11.16 -12.44
CA ARG A 21 -22.35 -10.40 -11.20
C ARG A 21 -21.43 -11.05 -10.13
N ARG A 22 -21.31 -12.41 -10.15
CA ARG A 22 -20.47 -13.19 -9.22
C ARG A 22 -19.52 -14.09 -10.00
N PRO A 23 -18.39 -13.55 -10.46
CA PRO A 23 -17.50 -14.29 -11.35
C PRO A 23 -16.59 -15.29 -10.64
N TYR A 24 -16.41 -15.23 -9.32
CA TYR A 24 -15.48 -16.09 -8.58
C TYR A 24 -16.22 -17.29 -7.98
N ALA A 25 -16.06 -18.45 -8.59
CA ALA A 25 -16.69 -19.70 -8.16
C ALA A 25 -15.74 -20.51 -7.25
N PHE A 26 -16.22 -20.90 -6.08
CA PHE A 26 -15.54 -21.84 -5.21
C PHE A 26 -16.00 -23.28 -5.48
N ILE A 27 -15.02 -24.15 -5.74
CA ILE A 27 -15.22 -25.57 -6.07
C ILE A 27 -14.43 -26.39 -5.06
N ALA A 28 -15.09 -27.32 -4.38
CA ALA A 28 -14.47 -28.24 -3.42
C ALA A 28 -14.71 -29.69 -3.79
N THR A 29 -13.82 -30.58 -3.35
CA THR A 29 -14.02 -32.01 -3.48
C THR A 29 -14.83 -32.52 -2.30
N VAL A 30 -16.04 -33.02 -2.56
CA VAL A 30 -16.96 -33.59 -1.56
C VAL A 30 -17.22 -35.03 -1.94
N ALA A 31 -16.90 -35.97 -1.06
CA ALA A 31 -17.03 -37.42 -1.31
C ALA A 31 -16.34 -37.87 -2.61
N GLY A 32 -15.12 -37.43 -2.86
CA GLY A 32 -14.31 -37.78 -4.01
C GLY A 32 -14.70 -37.12 -5.34
N LYS A 33 -15.74 -36.27 -5.36
CA LYS A 33 -16.22 -35.59 -6.58
C LYS A 33 -16.10 -34.07 -6.41
N GLN A 34 -15.63 -33.38 -7.45
CA GLN A 34 -15.62 -31.91 -7.47
C GLN A 34 -17.06 -31.38 -7.55
N LYS A 35 -17.41 -30.51 -6.60
CA LYS A 35 -18.71 -29.84 -6.55
C LYS A 35 -18.52 -28.33 -6.50
N TYR A 36 -19.37 -27.63 -7.24
CA TYR A 36 -19.55 -26.20 -7.12
C TYR A 36 -20.28 -25.91 -5.80
N ILE A 37 -19.70 -25.04 -4.95
CA ILE A 37 -20.22 -24.75 -3.61
C ILE A 37 -20.88 -23.37 -3.58
N ALA A 38 -20.18 -22.32 -4.05
CA ALA A 38 -20.66 -20.94 -4.00
C ALA A 38 -19.98 -20.06 -5.05
N ALA A 39 -20.56 -18.87 -5.35
CA ALA A 39 -19.93 -17.84 -6.16
C ALA A 39 -19.99 -16.45 -5.48
N PHE A 40 -18.98 -15.63 -5.73
CA PHE A 40 -18.74 -14.37 -5.07
C PHE A 40 -18.48 -13.24 -6.06
N GLU A 41 -18.72 -12.00 -5.64
CA GLU A 41 -18.50 -10.82 -6.47
C GLU A 41 -16.99 -10.50 -6.52
N THR A 42 -16.26 -10.76 -5.45
CA THR A 42 -14.82 -10.51 -5.37
C THR A 42 -14.03 -11.79 -5.08
N LEU A 43 -12.78 -11.83 -5.56
CA LEU A 43 -11.82 -12.89 -5.23
C LEU A 43 -11.58 -12.97 -3.71
N TYR A 44 -11.64 -11.84 -3.03
CA TYR A 44 -11.45 -11.73 -1.60
C TYR A 44 -12.55 -12.45 -0.82
N GLU A 45 -13.82 -12.20 -1.14
CA GLU A 45 -14.96 -12.92 -0.54
C GLU A 45 -14.87 -14.43 -0.78
N ALA A 46 -14.51 -14.85 -2.00
CA ALA A 46 -14.32 -16.26 -2.31
C ALA A 46 -13.23 -16.91 -1.45
N LYS A 47 -12.12 -16.20 -1.16
CA LYS A 47 -11.03 -16.69 -0.30
C LYS A 47 -11.44 -16.76 1.18
N ILE A 48 -12.19 -15.77 1.68
CA ILE A 48 -12.75 -15.82 3.04
C ILE A 48 -13.67 -17.03 3.17
N PHE A 49 -14.60 -17.19 2.21
CA PHE A 49 -15.51 -18.33 2.24
C PHE A 49 -14.77 -19.67 2.16
N GLN A 50 -13.74 -19.78 1.31
CA GLN A 50 -12.89 -20.97 1.24
C GLN A 50 -12.30 -21.29 2.63
N ALA A 51 -11.77 -20.31 3.34
CA ALA A 51 -11.19 -20.49 4.67
C ALA A 51 -12.22 -20.95 5.70
N THR A 52 -13.39 -20.32 5.75
CA THR A 52 -14.48 -20.69 6.68
C THR A 52 -15.10 -22.04 6.35
N TYR A 53 -15.29 -22.34 5.07
CA TYR A 53 -15.83 -23.62 4.60
C TYR A 53 -15.01 -24.79 5.11
N PHE A 54 -13.67 -24.70 5.03
CA PHE A 54 -12.79 -25.76 5.54
C PHE A 54 -12.74 -25.80 7.07
N ALA A 55 -12.81 -24.66 7.75
CA ALA A 55 -12.89 -24.62 9.20
C ALA A 55 -14.13 -25.37 9.75
N ASP A 56 -15.25 -25.33 9.01
CA ASP A 56 -16.51 -25.94 9.42
C ASP A 56 -16.66 -27.41 9.00
N HIS A 57 -16.06 -27.81 7.85
CA HIS A 57 -16.25 -29.14 7.29
C HIS A 57 -15.17 -30.15 7.63
N HIS A 58 -14.01 -29.71 8.16
CA HIS A 58 -12.98 -30.60 8.71
C HIS A 58 -13.14 -30.84 10.23
N LYS A 59 -14.37 -30.90 10.72
CA LYS A 59 -14.67 -31.35 12.10
C LYS A 59 -14.53 -32.88 12.19
N ASP A 60 -13.30 -33.38 12.13
CA ASP A 60 -13.04 -34.74 12.62
C ASP A 60 -13.04 -34.71 14.14
N HIS A 61 -14.08 -35.30 14.69
CA HIS A 61 -14.35 -35.43 16.10
C HIS A 61 -13.36 -36.43 16.79
N HIS A 62 -12.20 -35.92 17.21
CA HIS A 62 -11.43 -36.59 18.27
C HIS A 62 -11.03 -35.57 19.35
N PRO A 63 -11.59 -35.69 20.58
CA PRO A 63 -11.42 -34.67 21.64
C PRO A 63 -10.02 -34.60 22.25
N PHE A 64 -9.06 -35.45 21.84
CA PHE A 64 -7.72 -35.50 22.38
C PHE A 64 -6.55 -35.49 21.40
N ARG A 65 -6.76 -35.34 20.11
CA ARG A 65 -5.68 -35.02 19.20
C ARG A 65 -5.54 -33.48 19.16
N ARG A 66 -4.39 -32.92 19.57
CA ARG A 66 -3.97 -31.58 19.15
C ARG A 66 -4.23 -31.48 17.65
N LYS A 67 -5.18 -30.66 17.23
CA LYS A 67 -5.54 -30.53 15.81
C LYS A 67 -4.28 -30.15 15.07
N SER A 68 -3.72 -31.08 14.31
CA SER A 68 -2.61 -30.83 13.42
C SER A 68 -3.12 -29.94 12.29
N ILE A 69 -3.00 -28.63 12.46
CA ILE A 69 -3.36 -27.62 11.46
C ILE A 69 -2.13 -27.35 10.58
N THR A 70 -2.29 -27.35 9.27
CA THR A 70 -1.21 -27.00 8.37
C THR A 70 -0.94 -25.49 8.38
N PHE A 71 0.22 -25.09 7.86
CA PHE A 71 0.59 -23.68 7.71
C PHE A 71 -0.45 -22.90 6.88
N ALA A 72 -0.89 -23.49 5.76
CA ALA A 72 -1.88 -22.86 4.90
C ALA A 72 -3.25 -22.75 5.60
N GLU A 73 -3.69 -23.80 6.30
CA GLU A 73 -4.93 -23.78 7.08
C GLU A 73 -4.90 -22.71 8.16
N LEU A 74 -3.78 -22.56 8.86
CA LEU A 74 -3.61 -21.53 9.87
C LEU A 74 -3.71 -20.13 9.26
N TYR A 75 -3.05 -19.89 8.12
CA TYR A 75 -3.13 -18.61 7.42
C TYR A 75 -4.58 -18.24 7.05
N PHE A 76 -5.33 -19.19 6.49
CA PHE A 76 -6.72 -18.95 6.08
C PHE A 76 -7.67 -18.78 7.28
N ARG A 77 -7.36 -19.36 8.45
CA ARG A 77 -8.11 -19.07 9.68
C ARG A 77 -7.74 -17.73 10.29
N TRP A 78 -6.45 -17.41 10.28
CA TRP A 78 -5.94 -16.17 10.84
C TRP A 78 -6.42 -14.95 10.05
N LEU A 79 -6.46 -15.00 8.73
CA LEU A 79 -6.74 -13.84 7.88
C LEU A 79 -8.10 -13.18 8.20
N PRO A 80 -9.24 -13.88 8.18
CA PRO A 80 -10.53 -13.28 8.55
C PRO A 80 -10.57 -12.81 10.02
N PHE A 81 -9.95 -13.55 10.95
CA PHE A 81 -9.84 -13.15 12.34
C PHE A 81 -9.09 -11.81 12.48
N HIS A 82 -7.94 -11.70 11.83
CA HIS A 82 -7.11 -10.49 11.84
C HIS A 82 -7.81 -9.29 11.18
N LEU A 83 -8.64 -9.52 10.18
CA LEU A 83 -9.45 -8.48 9.53
C LEU A 83 -10.57 -7.95 10.43
N ASN A 84 -11.09 -8.76 11.33
CA ASN A 84 -12.18 -8.41 12.24
C ASN A 84 -11.69 -7.82 13.58
N GLU A 85 -10.42 -8.04 13.97
CA GLU A 85 -9.85 -7.54 15.25
C GLU A 85 -9.57 -6.02 15.27
N GLY A 86 -9.61 -5.31 14.14
CA GLY A 86 -9.13 -3.93 14.10
C GLY A 86 -9.76 -3.03 13.07
N ALA A 87 -9.17 -1.86 12.90
CA ALA A 87 -9.54 -0.92 11.86
C ALA A 87 -9.46 -1.57 10.46
N GLU A 88 -10.37 -1.19 9.59
CA GLU A 88 -10.45 -1.66 8.21
C GLU A 88 -9.06 -1.60 7.52
N LEU A 89 -8.51 -2.77 7.22
CA LEU A 89 -7.20 -2.87 6.60
C LEU A 89 -7.26 -2.39 5.15
N SER A 90 -6.27 -1.60 4.75
CA SER A 90 -6.18 -1.14 3.37
C SER A 90 -5.97 -2.32 2.41
N GLU A 91 -6.49 -2.22 1.18
CA GLU A 91 -6.27 -3.22 0.12
C GLU A 91 -4.77 -3.49 -0.13
N SER A 92 -3.93 -2.48 -0.01
CA SER A 92 -2.47 -2.62 -0.08
C SER A 92 -1.90 -3.52 1.03
N THR A 93 -2.48 -3.49 2.23
CA THR A 93 -2.05 -4.35 3.35
C THR A 93 -2.49 -5.80 3.11
N LYS A 94 -3.73 -6.00 2.66
CA LYS A 94 -4.25 -7.32 2.29
C LYS A 94 -3.40 -7.96 1.20
N SER A 95 -3.13 -7.24 0.12
CA SER A 95 -2.24 -7.69 -0.96
C SER A 95 -0.81 -7.98 -0.47
N SER A 96 -0.32 -7.24 0.52
CA SER A 96 0.99 -7.50 1.12
C SER A 96 1.02 -8.82 1.87
N TYR A 97 -0.04 -9.18 2.61
CA TYR A 97 -0.15 -10.47 3.27
C TYR A 97 -0.24 -11.62 2.27
N GLU A 98 -1.06 -11.47 1.23
CA GLU A 98 -1.17 -12.46 0.16
C GLU A 98 0.16 -12.72 -0.54
N ASN A 99 0.88 -11.65 -0.89
CA ASN A 99 2.19 -11.78 -1.53
C ASN A 99 3.23 -12.40 -0.59
N SER A 100 3.18 -12.07 0.71
CA SER A 100 4.06 -12.69 1.70
C SER A 100 3.75 -14.17 1.89
N PHE A 101 2.48 -14.55 1.90
CA PHE A 101 2.05 -15.94 1.99
C PHE A 101 2.55 -16.77 0.79
N LYS A 102 2.52 -16.19 -0.44
CA LYS A 102 3.03 -16.85 -1.64
C LYS A 102 4.50 -17.29 -1.51
N HIS A 103 5.33 -16.48 -0.87
CA HIS A 103 6.72 -16.83 -0.64
C HIS A 103 6.91 -17.99 0.36
N CYS A 104 5.88 -18.31 1.13
CA CYS A 104 5.90 -19.43 2.08
C CYS A 104 5.38 -20.76 1.49
N ALA A 105 5.34 -20.91 0.15
CA ALA A 105 4.73 -22.08 -0.51
C ALA A 105 5.32 -23.43 -0.05
N ALA A 106 6.61 -23.46 0.25
CA ALA A 106 7.28 -24.67 0.78
C ALA A 106 6.75 -25.14 2.14
N LEU A 107 6.05 -24.25 2.88
CA LEU A 107 5.51 -24.56 4.21
C LEU A 107 4.02 -24.97 4.17
N TYR A 108 3.32 -24.84 3.05
CA TYR A 108 1.86 -24.92 3.00
C TYR A 108 1.30 -26.20 3.62
N ASP A 109 1.87 -27.35 3.28
CA ASP A 109 1.40 -28.66 3.70
C ASP A 109 2.06 -29.14 5.03
N ARG A 110 2.98 -28.34 5.58
CA ARG A 110 3.62 -28.65 6.87
C ARG A 110 2.67 -28.36 8.03
N HIS A 111 2.63 -29.24 9.03
CA HIS A 111 1.92 -28.95 10.27
C HIS A 111 2.56 -27.79 11.01
N PHE A 112 1.76 -26.80 11.37
CA PHE A 112 2.28 -25.54 11.94
C PHE A 112 3.01 -25.76 13.27
N SER A 113 2.53 -26.72 14.09
CA SER A 113 3.17 -27.08 15.37
C SER A 113 4.56 -27.69 15.20
N ASP A 114 4.84 -28.28 14.04
CA ASP A 114 6.05 -29.04 13.77
C ASP A 114 7.10 -28.23 12.98
N LEU A 115 6.76 -26.97 12.68
CA LEU A 115 7.68 -26.07 11.99
C LEU A 115 8.84 -25.68 12.89
N GLU A 116 10.04 -25.90 12.40
CA GLU A 116 11.27 -25.53 13.06
C GLU A 116 11.83 -24.20 12.55
N PHE A 117 12.70 -23.58 13.34
CA PHE A 117 13.37 -22.33 12.97
C PHE A 117 14.07 -22.42 11.61
N LEU A 118 14.78 -23.54 11.33
CA LEU A 118 15.54 -23.70 10.08
C LEU A 118 14.64 -23.68 8.84
N GLU A 119 13.44 -24.24 8.91
CA GLU A 119 12.50 -24.23 7.78
C GLU A 119 12.00 -22.80 7.48
N LEU A 120 11.73 -22.03 8.52
CA LEU A 120 11.33 -20.63 8.38
C LEU A 120 12.48 -19.76 7.85
N GLN A 121 13.70 -20.01 8.34
CA GLN A 121 14.88 -19.31 7.85
C GLN A 121 15.17 -19.63 6.39
N ALA A 122 15.00 -20.90 5.97
CA ALA A 122 15.18 -21.33 4.59
C ALA A 122 14.29 -20.55 3.60
N VAL A 123 13.05 -20.22 3.98
CA VAL A 123 12.17 -19.36 3.16
C VAL A 123 12.81 -18.00 2.92
N ILE A 124 13.34 -17.38 3.97
CA ILE A 124 13.98 -16.05 3.85
C ILE A 124 15.29 -16.15 3.07
N ASP A 125 16.05 -17.22 3.25
CA ASP A 125 17.33 -17.41 2.53
C ASP A 125 17.10 -17.67 1.05
N ASP A 126 16.06 -18.42 0.68
CA ASP A 126 15.65 -18.58 -0.70
C ASP A 126 15.25 -17.23 -1.34
N MET A 127 14.43 -16.43 -0.65
CA MET A 127 14.04 -15.10 -1.11
C MET A 127 15.24 -14.19 -1.36
N ARG A 128 16.28 -14.28 -0.52
CA ARG A 128 17.48 -13.44 -0.63
C ARG A 128 18.47 -13.96 -1.66
N ASN A 129 18.77 -15.24 -1.63
CA ASN A 129 19.90 -15.81 -2.37
C ASN A 129 19.52 -16.27 -3.77
N HIS A 130 18.31 -16.78 -3.97
CA HIS A 130 17.83 -17.28 -5.27
C HIS A 130 16.89 -16.30 -5.96
N GLN A 131 15.99 -15.66 -5.22
CA GLN A 131 15.04 -14.70 -5.80
C GLN A 131 15.57 -13.25 -5.79
N HIS A 132 16.70 -12.97 -5.15
CA HIS A 132 17.32 -11.65 -5.03
C HIS A 132 16.36 -10.55 -4.53
N LEU A 133 15.46 -10.89 -3.62
CA LEU A 133 14.44 -9.96 -3.13
C LEU A 133 15.03 -8.98 -2.11
N SER A 134 14.42 -7.80 -2.04
CA SER A 134 14.86 -6.73 -1.15
C SER A 134 14.67 -7.09 0.33
N TYR A 135 15.48 -6.46 1.20
CA TYR A 135 15.29 -6.51 2.65
C TYR A 135 13.84 -6.22 3.08
N SER A 136 13.18 -5.24 2.43
CA SER A 136 11.80 -4.87 2.75
C SER A 136 10.81 -5.99 2.40
N SER A 137 11.05 -6.77 1.36
CA SER A 137 10.24 -7.94 0.99
C SER A 137 10.40 -9.05 2.03
N CYS A 138 11.63 -9.39 2.41
CA CYS A 138 11.91 -10.36 3.46
C CYS A 138 11.29 -9.96 4.81
N LYS A 139 11.37 -8.66 5.16
CA LYS A 139 10.74 -8.12 6.37
C LYS A 139 9.22 -8.30 6.38
N LYS A 140 8.54 -8.16 5.23
CA LYS A 140 7.09 -8.40 5.14
C LYS A 140 6.74 -9.85 5.41
N VAL A 141 7.52 -10.79 4.87
CA VAL A 141 7.33 -12.23 5.13
C VAL A 141 7.59 -12.55 6.60
N LYS A 142 8.70 -12.09 7.19
CA LYS A 142 8.95 -12.24 8.62
C LYS A 142 7.81 -11.68 9.47
N ASN A 143 7.27 -10.52 9.12
CA ASN A 143 6.14 -9.92 9.83
C ASN A 143 4.88 -10.81 9.74
N LEU A 144 4.56 -11.36 8.55
CA LEU A 144 3.44 -12.30 8.40
C LEU A 144 3.64 -13.52 9.28
N LEU A 145 4.83 -14.16 9.21
CA LEU A 145 5.16 -15.32 10.04
C LEU A 145 4.99 -15.01 11.54
N SER A 146 5.47 -13.85 12.00
CA SER A 146 5.31 -13.42 13.39
C SER A 146 3.84 -13.25 13.79
N LEU A 147 2.99 -12.73 12.93
CA LEU A 147 1.55 -12.59 13.16
C LEU A 147 0.85 -13.96 13.24
N LEU A 148 1.24 -14.89 12.35
CA LEU A 148 0.72 -16.26 12.37
C LEU A 148 1.11 -16.98 13.66
N TYR A 149 2.36 -16.84 14.12
CA TYR A 149 2.79 -17.42 15.41
C TYR A 149 2.06 -16.80 16.60
N GLN A 150 1.84 -15.48 16.60
CA GLN A 150 1.05 -14.84 17.66
C GLN A 150 -0.37 -15.40 17.71
N TYR A 151 -1.01 -15.61 16.58
CA TYR A 151 -2.32 -16.22 16.49
C TYR A 151 -2.30 -17.69 16.93
N ALA A 152 -1.29 -18.46 16.50
CA ALA A 152 -1.12 -19.87 16.88
C ALA A 152 -0.92 -20.04 18.38
N ILE A 153 -0.13 -19.16 19.03
CA ILE A 153 0.06 -19.14 20.49
C ILE A 153 -1.25 -18.82 21.20
N LYS A 154 -1.96 -17.77 20.79
CA LYS A 154 -3.29 -17.42 21.33
C LYS A 154 -4.30 -18.57 21.20
N SER A 155 -4.16 -19.39 20.15
CA SER A 155 -5.04 -20.54 19.85
C SER A 155 -4.54 -21.87 20.44
N ASN A 156 -3.50 -21.86 21.29
CA ASN A 156 -2.87 -23.05 21.89
C ASN A 156 -2.40 -24.11 20.88
N ILE A 157 -1.99 -23.68 19.67
CA ILE A 157 -1.44 -24.55 18.61
C ILE A 157 0.06 -24.78 18.84
N CYS A 158 0.79 -23.74 19.23
CA CYS A 158 2.20 -23.79 19.61
C CYS A 158 2.46 -22.89 20.83
N SER A 159 3.65 -23.02 21.43
CA SER A 159 4.06 -22.25 22.62
C SER A 159 5.15 -21.20 22.32
N THR A 160 5.86 -21.34 21.20
CA THR A 160 7.05 -20.54 20.89
C THR A 160 6.92 -19.87 19.55
N ASN A 161 7.32 -18.59 19.47
CA ASN A 161 7.35 -17.83 18.21
C ASN A 161 8.73 -17.92 17.56
N TYR A 162 8.96 -18.94 16.74
CA TYR A 162 10.22 -19.09 16.00
C TYR A 162 10.46 -18.00 14.96
N ALA A 163 9.40 -17.33 14.46
CA ALA A 163 9.57 -16.23 13.52
C ALA A 163 10.33 -15.04 14.13
N ALA A 164 10.34 -14.89 15.45
CA ALA A 164 11.13 -13.84 16.12
C ALA A 164 12.64 -14.03 15.90
N LEU A 165 13.10 -15.27 15.79
CA LEU A 165 14.51 -15.65 15.64
C LEU A 165 15.04 -15.47 14.21
N ILE A 166 14.16 -15.36 13.20
CA ILE A 166 14.53 -15.27 11.79
C ILE A 166 15.45 -14.05 11.56
N SER A 167 16.56 -14.30 10.87
CA SER A 167 17.47 -13.25 10.39
C SER A 167 17.12 -12.86 8.95
N ILE A 168 16.87 -11.58 8.70
CA ILE A 168 16.64 -11.05 7.35
C ILE A 168 17.88 -10.32 6.78
N GLY A 169 19.00 -10.39 7.49
CA GLY A 169 20.24 -9.71 7.11
C GLY A 169 20.21 -8.20 7.40
N LYS A 170 21.26 -7.52 6.91
CA LYS A 170 21.38 -6.06 7.07
C LYS A 170 20.54 -5.33 6.02
N ASN A 171 19.92 -4.23 6.42
CA ASN A 171 19.27 -3.34 5.49
C ASN A 171 20.35 -2.48 4.79
N HIS A 172 20.67 -2.83 3.56
CA HIS A 172 21.49 -1.98 2.71
C HIS A 172 20.52 -1.16 1.84
N PRO A 173 20.37 0.15 2.06
CA PRO A 173 19.55 0.98 1.20
C PRO A 173 20.16 0.98 -0.23
N ILE A 174 19.49 0.30 -1.15
CA ILE A 174 19.97 0.08 -2.52
C ILE A 174 19.75 1.31 -3.40
N TYR A 175 18.88 2.24 -2.99
CA TYR A 175 18.56 3.41 -3.80
C TYR A 175 18.68 4.71 -3.00
N PRO A 176 19.60 5.60 -3.40
CA PRO A 176 19.47 7.00 -3.00
C PRO A 176 18.12 7.53 -3.54
N HIS A 177 17.41 8.29 -2.73
CA HIS A 177 16.21 8.97 -3.18
C HIS A 177 16.54 9.82 -4.40
N HIS A 178 15.90 9.56 -5.54
CA HIS A 178 16.14 10.30 -6.76
C HIS A 178 15.43 11.63 -6.72
N ILE A 179 16.20 12.73 -6.62
CA ILE A 179 15.66 14.10 -6.65
C ILE A 179 15.47 14.48 -8.12
N ILE A 180 14.33 15.03 -8.45
CA ILE A 180 14.08 15.62 -9.77
C ILE A 180 14.88 16.94 -9.83
N SER A 181 15.88 17.00 -10.69
CA SER A 181 16.77 18.16 -10.79
C SER A 181 16.03 19.42 -11.26
N ARG A 182 16.58 20.58 -10.90
CA ARG A 182 16.00 21.87 -11.31
C ARG A 182 15.87 22.01 -12.83
N GLN A 183 16.82 21.48 -13.57
CA GLN A 183 16.74 21.46 -15.06
C GLN A 183 15.54 20.65 -15.55
N LYS A 184 15.27 19.48 -14.93
CA LYS A 184 14.09 18.67 -15.26
C LYS A 184 12.80 19.37 -14.89
N ILE A 185 12.74 20.06 -13.73
CA ILE A 185 11.57 20.86 -13.32
C ILE A 185 11.33 21.99 -14.32
N ASN A 186 12.37 22.69 -14.77
CA ASN A 186 12.25 23.74 -15.79
C ASN A 186 11.72 23.16 -17.12
N ARG A 187 12.15 21.97 -17.52
CA ARG A 187 11.59 21.31 -18.70
C ARG A 187 10.11 20.99 -18.55
N LEU A 188 9.64 20.60 -17.36
CA LEU A 188 8.20 20.43 -17.10
C LEU A 188 7.45 21.77 -17.30
N TRP A 189 8.00 22.88 -16.82
CA TRP A 189 7.42 24.20 -17.02
C TRP A 189 7.32 24.60 -18.50
N HIS A 190 8.29 24.23 -19.32
CA HIS A 190 8.25 24.48 -20.78
C HIS A 190 7.25 23.57 -21.52
N ASN A 191 6.74 22.53 -20.87
CA ASN A 191 5.80 21.57 -21.44
C ASN A 191 4.45 21.58 -20.71
N VAL A 192 4.04 22.69 -20.12
CA VAL A 192 2.77 22.79 -19.35
C VAL A 192 1.53 22.53 -20.20
N ASP A 193 1.60 22.75 -21.51
CA ASP A 193 0.51 22.50 -22.45
C ASP A 193 0.26 21.02 -22.71
N VAL A 194 1.23 20.16 -22.34
CA VAL A 194 1.05 18.71 -22.44
C VAL A 194 0.11 18.21 -21.34
N PRO A 195 -1.00 17.55 -21.71
CA PRO A 195 -1.99 17.10 -20.74
C PRO A 195 -1.41 16.31 -19.58
N GLY A 196 -1.66 16.77 -18.36
CA GLY A 196 -1.25 16.12 -17.13
C GLY A 196 0.07 16.61 -16.53
N VAL A 197 0.92 17.34 -17.27
CA VAL A 197 2.18 17.92 -16.73
C VAL A 197 1.89 18.86 -15.57
N ASP A 198 0.82 19.63 -15.64
CA ASP A 198 0.35 20.49 -14.57
C ASP A 198 0.13 19.72 -13.24
N SER A 199 -0.35 18.48 -13.31
CA SER A 199 -0.53 17.64 -12.10
C SER A 199 0.81 17.20 -11.47
N VAL A 200 1.84 17.02 -12.29
CA VAL A 200 3.20 16.75 -11.80
C VAL A 200 3.79 17.99 -11.11
N LEU A 201 3.55 19.18 -11.70
CA LEU A 201 3.93 20.44 -11.08
C LEU A 201 3.16 20.69 -9.78
N ILE A 202 1.88 20.33 -9.70
CA ILE A 202 1.12 20.38 -8.44
C ILE A 202 1.81 19.54 -7.36
N LEU A 203 2.25 18.30 -7.67
CA LEU A 203 3.02 17.48 -6.74
C LEU A 203 4.34 18.16 -6.31
N LEU A 204 5.07 18.74 -7.25
CA LEU A 204 6.37 19.40 -7.02
C LEU A 204 6.26 20.73 -6.23
N TYR A 205 5.10 21.36 -6.19
CA TYR A 205 4.89 22.62 -5.45
C TYR A 205 3.96 22.47 -4.24
N THR A 206 3.59 21.23 -3.88
CA THR A 206 2.80 20.94 -2.68
C THR A 206 3.45 19.91 -1.77
N GLY A 207 4.30 19.03 -2.31
CA GLY A 207 4.88 17.89 -1.60
C GLY A 207 3.86 16.83 -1.18
N LEU A 208 2.67 16.81 -1.77
CA LEU A 208 1.64 15.82 -1.52
C LEU A 208 2.11 14.41 -1.91
N ARG A 209 1.60 13.40 -1.21
CA ARG A 209 1.67 12.05 -1.74
C ARG A 209 0.74 11.95 -2.96
N VAL A 210 1.12 11.18 -3.98
CA VAL A 210 0.28 11.02 -5.17
C VAL A 210 -1.12 10.51 -4.82
N SER A 211 -1.24 9.55 -3.88
CA SER A 211 -2.53 9.05 -3.42
C SER A 211 -3.37 10.13 -2.72
N GLU A 212 -2.74 11.05 -1.99
CA GLU A 212 -3.42 12.20 -1.39
C GLU A 212 -3.92 13.16 -2.49
N MET A 213 -3.07 13.48 -3.47
CA MET A 213 -3.43 14.36 -4.59
C MET A 213 -4.61 13.82 -5.40
N LEU A 214 -4.61 12.52 -5.72
CA LEU A 214 -5.68 11.89 -6.50
C LEU A 214 -7.02 11.85 -5.76
N GLN A 215 -7.02 12.01 -4.43
CA GLN A 215 -8.22 12.02 -3.60
C GLN A 215 -8.66 13.42 -3.16
N ILE A 216 -8.05 14.49 -3.68
CA ILE A 216 -8.46 15.86 -3.38
C ILE A 216 -9.83 16.13 -4.00
N GLU A 217 -10.84 16.25 -3.17
CA GLU A 217 -12.14 16.76 -3.61
C GLU A 217 -12.08 18.28 -3.76
N LYS A 218 -12.70 18.82 -4.81
CA LYS A 218 -12.71 20.26 -5.12
C LYS A 218 -13.21 21.13 -3.96
N LYS A 219 -14.19 20.63 -3.19
CA LYS A 219 -14.74 21.33 -2.01
C LYS A 219 -13.69 21.54 -0.90
N ASN A 220 -12.60 20.79 -0.91
CA ASN A 220 -11.52 20.89 0.07
C ASN A 220 -10.45 21.94 -0.29
N ILE A 221 -10.67 22.72 -1.35
CA ILE A 221 -9.76 23.76 -1.84
C ILE A 221 -10.33 25.12 -1.45
N ASN A 222 -9.53 25.90 -0.71
CA ASN A 222 -9.86 27.27 -0.39
C ASN A 222 -8.96 28.24 -1.18
N LEU A 223 -9.50 28.79 -2.26
CA LEU A 223 -8.75 29.73 -3.13
C LEU A 223 -8.43 31.04 -2.43
N ARG A 224 -9.37 31.60 -1.64
CA ARG A 224 -9.18 32.88 -0.94
C ARG A 224 -8.02 32.80 0.06
N GLN A 225 -7.93 31.68 0.77
CA GLN A 225 -6.88 31.43 1.74
C GLN A 225 -5.72 30.58 1.17
N ARG A 226 -5.74 30.25 -0.12
CA ARG A 226 -4.71 29.49 -0.84
C ARG A 226 -4.24 28.23 -0.09
N PHE A 227 -5.14 27.30 0.17
CA PHE A 227 -4.79 26.01 0.77
C PHE A 227 -5.67 24.88 0.25
N ILE A 228 -5.14 23.68 0.39
CA ILE A 228 -5.82 22.39 0.19
C ILE A 228 -5.93 21.71 1.56
N ARG A 229 -7.11 21.25 1.92
CA ARG A 229 -7.34 20.45 3.13
C ARG A 229 -7.27 18.97 2.78
N ILE A 230 -6.32 18.26 3.37
CA ILE A 230 -6.24 16.79 3.25
C ILE A 230 -7.08 16.20 4.38
N THR A 231 -8.17 15.53 4.00
CA THR A 231 -9.17 14.97 4.93
C THR A 231 -9.03 13.46 5.09
N LYS A 232 -8.35 12.79 4.14
CA LYS A 232 -8.11 11.34 4.16
C LYS A 232 -6.63 11.06 4.01
N SER A 233 -6.05 10.30 4.92
CA SER A 233 -4.66 9.85 4.85
C SER A 233 -4.45 8.56 5.62
N LYS A 234 -3.42 7.79 5.26
CA LYS A 234 -3.05 6.54 5.93
C LYS A 234 -2.68 6.74 7.41
N THR A 235 -2.24 7.95 7.79
CA THR A 235 -1.81 8.28 9.16
C THR A 235 -2.52 9.54 9.64
N ALA A 236 -2.74 9.66 10.95
CA ALA A 236 -3.34 10.85 11.55
C ALA A 236 -2.57 12.14 11.20
N SER A 237 -1.24 12.09 11.14
CA SER A 237 -0.38 13.22 10.73
C SER A 237 -0.55 13.63 9.27
N GLY A 238 -1.16 12.77 8.46
CA GLY A 238 -1.48 13.06 7.06
C GLY A 238 -2.69 13.99 6.91
N ILE A 239 -3.60 14.05 7.89
CA ILE A 239 -4.72 15.01 7.91
C ILE A 239 -4.17 16.39 8.26
N ARG A 240 -4.18 17.28 7.27
CA ARG A 240 -3.49 18.59 7.38
C ARG A 240 -3.97 19.59 6.34
N VAL A 241 -3.49 20.80 6.49
CA VAL A 241 -3.64 21.87 5.49
C VAL A 241 -2.32 22.01 4.74
N VAL A 242 -2.37 22.02 3.42
CA VAL A 242 -1.24 22.22 2.51
C VAL A 242 -1.44 23.55 1.78
N PRO A 243 -0.54 24.54 1.92
CA PRO A 243 -0.66 25.81 1.22
C PRO A 243 -0.44 25.62 -0.28
N ILE A 244 -1.17 26.40 -1.08
CA ILE A 244 -1.01 26.43 -2.55
C ILE A 244 0.04 27.47 -2.90
N HIS A 245 1.12 27.03 -3.56
CA HIS A 245 2.12 27.93 -4.10
C HIS A 245 1.54 28.80 -5.21
N PRO A 246 1.85 30.12 -5.29
CA PRO A 246 1.30 31.00 -6.33
C PRO A 246 1.49 30.49 -7.77
N LYS A 247 2.65 29.92 -8.08
CA LYS A 247 2.97 29.40 -9.43
C LYS A 247 1.99 28.34 -9.96
N ILE A 248 1.42 27.52 -9.07
CA ILE A 248 0.49 26.45 -9.47
C ILE A 248 -0.99 26.86 -9.36
N MET A 249 -1.27 28.08 -8.92
CA MET A 249 -2.64 28.57 -8.79
C MET A 249 -3.42 28.51 -10.10
N PRO A 250 -2.85 28.91 -11.27
CA PRO A 250 -3.54 28.79 -12.54
C PRO A 250 -3.98 27.36 -12.87
N PHE A 251 -3.14 26.35 -12.54
CA PHE A 251 -3.48 24.94 -12.77
C PHE A 251 -4.62 24.48 -11.86
N ILE A 252 -4.59 24.90 -10.59
CA ILE A 252 -5.70 24.60 -9.65
C ILE A 252 -7.00 25.19 -10.17
N LEU A 253 -6.99 26.46 -10.59
CA LEU A 253 -8.18 27.14 -11.14
C LEU A 253 -8.71 26.43 -12.38
N SER A 254 -7.86 26.11 -13.34
CA SER A 254 -8.24 25.39 -14.55
C SER A 254 -8.88 24.03 -14.23
N ARG A 255 -8.30 23.28 -13.29
CA ARG A 255 -8.83 21.97 -12.91
C ARG A 255 -10.13 22.02 -12.10
N LEU A 256 -10.42 23.12 -11.41
CA LEU A 256 -11.71 23.30 -10.76
C LEU A 256 -12.88 23.38 -11.74
N SER A 257 -12.63 23.85 -12.97
CA SER A 257 -13.63 23.93 -14.04
C SER A 257 -13.89 22.58 -14.75
N ASN A 258 -12.99 21.58 -14.57
CA ASN A 258 -13.18 20.26 -15.18
C ASN A 258 -14.41 19.54 -14.60
N PRO A 259 -15.02 18.59 -15.32
CA PRO A 259 -16.07 17.76 -14.75
C PRO A 259 -15.54 16.90 -13.61
N GLY A 260 -16.46 16.36 -12.77
CA GLY A 260 -16.12 15.46 -11.66
C GLY A 260 -15.87 16.16 -10.33
N ILE A 261 -15.81 15.34 -9.28
CA ILE A 261 -15.71 15.78 -7.87
C ILE A 261 -14.25 16.03 -7.46
N PHE A 262 -13.32 15.28 -8.06
CA PHE A 262 -11.90 15.33 -7.71
C PHE A 262 -11.15 16.38 -8.53
N LEU A 263 -10.13 17.00 -7.93
CA LEU A 263 -9.26 17.96 -8.60
C LEU A 263 -8.52 17.32 -9.79
N ILE A 264 -8.03 16.11 -9.61
CA ILE A 264 -7.28 15.35 -10.61
C ILE A 264 -8.16 14.22 -11.14
N CYS A 265 -8.69 14.43 -12.33
CA CYS A 265 -9.54 13.50 -13.09
C CYS A 265 -9.18 13.54 -14.57
N ASP A 266 -9.71 12.60 -15.34
CA ASP A 266 -9.61 12.64 -16.80
C ASP A 266 -10.61 13.65 -17.40
N SER A 267 -10.59 13.81 -18.74
CA SER A 267 -11.48 14.73 -19.46
C SER A 267 -12.97 14.43 -19.28
N SER A 268 -13.34 13.20 -18.91
CA SER A 268 -14.72 12.81 -18.62
C SER A 268 -15.09 12.91 -17.12
N GLY A 269 -14.19 13.43 -16.28
CA GLY A 269 -14.41 13.58 -14.84
C GLY A 269 -14.18 12.31 -14.02
N ARG A 270 -13.68 11.22 -14.62
CA ARG A 270 -13.41 9.98 -13.90
C ARG A 270 -12.13 10.11 -13.08
N PRO A 271 -12.12 9.70 -11.81
CA PRO A 271 -10.94 9.75 -10.97
C PRO A 271 -9.85 8.81 -11.49
N TYR A 272 -8.61 9.17 -11.23
CA TYR A 272 -7.47 8.27 -11.42
C TYR A 272 -7.24 7.45 -10.17
N ASP A 273 -7.01 6.12 -10.32
CA ASP A 273 -6.23 5.35 -9.38
C ASP A 273 -4.72 5.55 -9.63
N TYR A 274 -3.89 5.03 -8.73
CA TYR A 274 -2.44 5.17 -8.84
C TYR A 274 -1.86 4.57 -10.13
N THR A 275 -2.31 3.38 -10.50
CA THR A 275 -1.79 2.64 -11.66
C THR A 275 -2.12 3.37 -12.96
N ARG A 276 -3.36 3.81 -13.10
CA ARG A 276 -3.83 4.57 -14.25
C ARG A 276 -3.17 5.95 -14.34
N TYR A 277 -3.00 6.66 -13.23
CA TYR A 277 -2.27 7.92 -13.20
C TYR A 277 -0.82 7.73 -13.64
N ARG A 278 -0.15 6.72 -13.09
CA ARG A 278 1.24 6.42 -13.42
C ARG A 278 1.43 6.11 -14.90
N SER A 279 0.59 5.26 -15.50
CA SER A 279 0.70 4.86 -16.91
C SER A 279 0.29 5.98 -17.87
N SER A 280 -0.81 6.67 -17.59
CA SER A 280 -1.42 7.63 -18.55
C SER A 280 -0.85 9.03 -18.47
N VAL A 281 -0.40 9.46 -17.28
CA VAL A 281 0.04 10.84 -17.01
C VAL A 281 1.53 10.86 -16.63
N TRP A 282 1.90 10.23 -15.54
CA TRP A 282 3.25 10.31 -14.98
C TRP A 282 4.33 9.86 -15.96
N ASN A 283 4.20 8.67 -16.53
CA ASN A 283 5.21 8.12 -17.44
C ASN A 283 5.37 8.98 -18.69
N LYS A 284 4.30 9.60 -19.17
CA LYS A 284 4.36 10.54 -20.31
C LYS A 284 5.14 11.81 -19.95
N ALA A 285 4.82 12.41 -18.80
CA ALA A 285 5.53 13.59 -18.31
C ALA A 285 7.02 13.30 -18.05
N MET A 286 7.34 12.12 -17.51
CA MET A 286 8.72 11.73 -17.25
C MET A 286 9.54 11.51 -18.54
N LYS A 287 8.92 11.02 -19.62
CA LYS A 287 9.59 10.92 -20.94
C LYS A 287 10.03 12.27 -21.47
N LEU A 288 9.23 13.33 -21.27
CA LEU A 288 9.56 14.70 -21.74
C LEU A 288 10.86 15.24 -21.10
N ILE A 289 11.19 14.76 -19.91
CA ILE A 289 12.34 15.25 -19.13
C ILE A 289 13.47 14.25 -18.99
N ASN A 290 13.44 13.14 -19.74
CA ASN A 290 14.40 12.03 -19.58
C ASN A 290 14.46 11.55 -18.13
N GLY A 291 13.28 11.40 -17.51
CA GLY A 291 13.11 11.08 -16.09
C GLY A 291 12.45 9.74 -15.82
N SER A 292 12.55 8.75 -16.72
CA SER A 292 11.84 7.46 -16.63
C SER A 292 12.21 6.62 -15.40
N ASN A 293 13.30 6.93 -14.74
CA ASN A 293 13.72 6.32 -13.47
C ASN A 293 13.06 6.95 -12.24
N HIS A 294 12.35 8.08 -12.38
CA HIS A 294 11.63 8.71 -11.28
C HIS A 294 10.26 8.08 -11.04
N THR A 295 9.86 8.07 -9.78
CA THR A 295 8.52 7.70 -9.32
C THR A 295 7.75 8.94 -8.85
N PRO A 296 6.40 8.91 -8.79
CA PRO A 296 5.64 10.02 -8.23
C PRO A 296 6.05 10.41 -6.80
N HIS A 297 6.62 9.48 -6.02
CA HIS A 297 7.08 9.78 -4.67
C HIS A 297 8.34 10.66 -4.65
N ASP A 298 9.13 10.64 -5.71
CA ASP A 298 10.35 11.45 -5.83
C ASP A 298 10.02 12.95 -5.89
N THR A 299 8.83 13.35 -6.33
CA THR A 299 8.39 14.76 -6.25
C THR A 299 8.39 15.25 -4.82
N ARG A 300 7.92 14.43 -3.89
CA ARG A 300 7.88 14.76 -2.48
C ARG A 300 9.27 14.81 -1.84
N HIS A 301 10.16 13.88 -2.20
CA HIS A 301 11.57 13.94 -1.80
C HIS A 301 12.26 15.20 -2.36
N THR A 302 11.95 15.55 -3.59
CA THR A 302 12.43 16.78 -4.24
C THR A 302 11.98 18.02 -3.46
N VAL A 303 10.69 18.12 -3.11
CA VAL A 303 10.15 19.23 -2.33
C VAL A 303 10.83 19.32 -0.95
N ALA A 304 10.99 18.19 -0.27
CA ALA A 304 11.67 18.14 1.02
C ALA A 304 13.09 18.72 0.93
N THR A 305 13.87 18.24 -0.06
CA THR A 305 15.25 18.69 -0.28
C THR A 305 15.33 20.16 -0.71
N LEU A 306 14.44 20.60 -1.61
CA LEU A 306 14.42 22.01 -2.06
C LEU A 306 14.09 22.96 -0.92
N LEU A 307 13.16 22.59 -0.03
CA LEU A 307 12.83 23.36 1.15
C LEU A 307 13.99 23.37 2.16
N ASP A 308 14.70 22.25 2.35
CA ASP A 308 15.90 22.19 3.20
C ASP A 308 16.99 23.10 2.69
N ASN A 309 17.32 23.02 1.41
CA ASN A 309 18.32 23.85 0.75
C ASN A 309 17.97 25.35 0.79
N ALA A 310 16.69 25.69 0.88
CA ALA A 310 16.19 27.05 0.99
C ALA A 310 16.12 27.55 2.45
N GLY A 311 16.58 26.77 3.43
CA GLY A 311 16.54 27.14 4.84
C GLY A 311 15.13 27.19 5.44
N ALA A 312 14.21 26.36 4.92
CA ALA A 312 12.84 26.31 5.40
C ALA A 312 12.77 25.92 6.90
N ASN A 313 11.83 26.52 7.62
CA ASN A 313 11.56 26.13 8.99
C ASN A 313 11.14 24.66 9.07
N GLU A 314 11.88 23.84 9.80
CA GLU A 314 11.72 22.39 9.88
C GLU A 314 10.30 21.96 10.31
N THR A 315 9.74 22.61 11.33
CA THR A 315 8.38 22.31 11.80
C THR A 315 7.33 22.62 10.73
N ALA A 316 7.48 23.74 10.00
CA ALA A 316 6.56 24.09 8.92
C ALA A 316 6.68 23.09 7.75
N LYS A 317 7.90 22.70 7.36
CA LYS A 317 8.18 21.68 6.35
C LYS A 317 7.53 20.34 6.72
N ARG A 318 7.77 19.83 7.95
CA ARG A 318 7.17 18.57 8.42
C ARG A 318 5.65 18.61 8.41
N ARG A 319 5.02 19.72 8.78
CA ARG A 319 3.55 19.89 8.72
C ARG A 319 3.03 19.88 7.29
N ILE A 320 3.67 20.59 6.36
CA ILE A 320 3.29 20.58 4.94
C ILE A 320 3.38 19.17 4.40
N LEU A 321 4.48 18.49 4.66
CA LEU A 321 4.71 17.13 4.18
C LEU A 321 3.87 16.06 4.92
N GLY A 322 3.38 16.32 6.14
CA GLY A 322 2.66 15.33 6.95
C GLY A 322 3.58 14.19 7.38
N HIS A 323 4.77 14.51 7.87
CA HIS A 323 5.66 13.53 8.49
C HIS A 323 5.21 13.27 9.94
N ALA A 324 5.04 11.99 10.27
CA ALA A 324 4.88 11.57 11.66
C ALA A 324 6.26 11.61 12.32
N GLY A 325 6.39 12.32 13.44
CA GLY A 325 7.65 12.36 14.19
C GLY A 325 8.10 13.80 14.41
N GLY A 326 7.96 14.24 15.57
CA GLY A 326 8.50 15.35 16.27
C GLY A 326 8.40 14.98 17.74
N ASP A 327 9.25 15.50 18.58
CA ASP A 327 9.15 15.38 20.01
C ASP A 327 7.72 15.75 20.46
N ILE A 328 7.25 15.16 21.56
CA ILE A 328 5.93 15.45 22.14
C ILE A 328 5.73 16.95 22.29
N THR A 329 6.80 17.68 22.60
CA THR A 329 6.88 19.13 22.69
C THR A 329 6.52 19.83 21.37
N GLU A 330 6.99 19.33 20.22
CA GLU A 330 6.63 19.90 18.90
C GLU A 330 5.16 19.65 18.53
N ARG A 331 4.58 18.54 18.97
CA ARG A 331 3.16 18.20 18.70
C ARG A 331 2.20 19.05 19.50
N VAL A 332 2.53 19.36 20.75
CA VAL A 332 1.62 20.00 21.70
C VAL A 332 1.75 21.53 21.69
N TYR A 333 2.97 22.06 21.53
CA TYR A 333 3.24 23.48 21.77
C TYR A 333 3.48 24.34 20.52
N THR A 334 3.63 23.75 19.33
CA THR A 334 3.95 24.56 18.14
C THR A 334 2.81 24.58 17.13
N HIS A 335 1.89 25.51 17.26
CA HIS A 335 0.86 25.77 16.26
C HIS A 335 1.38 26.72 15.17
N LYS A 336 1.94 26.18 14.08
CA LYS A 336 2.29 26.99 12.90
C LYS A 336 1.02 27.36 12.13
N GLY A 337 0.68 28.64 12.15
CA GLY A 337 -0.46 29.16 11.38
C GLY A 337 -0.25 29.07 9.87
N LEU A 338 -1.34 29.15 9.10
CA LEU A 338 -1.34 29.07 7.63
C LEU A 338 -0.36 30.07 6.99
N ARG A 339 -0.18 31.25 7.58
CA ARG A 339 0.79 32.27 7.12
C ARG A 339 2.23 31.73 7.10
N GLN A 340 2.61 30.98 8.12
CA GLN A 340 3.96 30.41 8.21
C GLN A 340 4.16 29.26 7.23
N LEU A 341 3.11 28.42 7.01
CA LEU A 341 3.14 27.36 6.02
C LEU A 341 3.26 27.94 4.61
N ARG A 342 2.58 29.06 4.31
CA ARG A 342 2.74 29.77 3.03
C ARG A 342 4.15 30.27 2.82
N LYS A 343 4.72 30.98 3.81
CA LYS A 343 6.11 31.43 3.75
C LYS A 343 7.08 30.28 3.48
N CYS A 344 6.83 29.11 4.07
CA CYS A 344 7.65 27.94 3.85
C CYS A 344 7.54 27.42 2.41
N ILE A 345 6.32 27.18 1.89
CA ILE A 345 6.13 26.63 0.53
C ILE A 345 6.59 27.60 -0.55
N GLU A 346 6.48 28.91 -0.32
CA GLU A 346 6.88 29.96 -1.27
C GLU A 346 8.41 30.10 -1.42
N LEU A 347 9.21 29.38 -0.62
CA LEU A 347 10.65 29.20 -0.83
C LEU A 347 10.98 28.32 -2.04
N LEU A 348 10.02 27.56 -2.55
CA LEU A 348 10.17 26.78 -3.79
C LEU A 348 10.22 27.74 -5.00
N LYS A 349 11.40 27.88 -5.60
CA LYS A 349 11.61 28.79 -6.73
C LYS A 349 11.24 28.15 -8.06
#